data_ad562264c3cdbbc57e2e32f67fefc845
#
_entry.id   ad562264c3cdbbc57e2e32f67fefc845
#
_cell.length_a   1.000
_cell.length_b   1.000
_cell.length_c   1.000
_cell.angle_alpha   90.00
_cell.angle_beta   90.00
_cell.angle_gamma   90.00
#
_symmetry.space_group_name_H-M   'P 1'
#
loop_
_entity.id
_entity.type
_entity.pdbx_description
1 polymer ?
#
loop_
_entity_poly.entity_id
_entity_poly.type
_entity_poly.pdbx_seq_one_letter_code
_entity_poly.pdbx_strand_id
1 'polypeptide(L)'
;MTALVEVVILTYMKTRFFLDNLPPFIMTHPTCSLICSLVHFDRGYEANHLRRAIAETADFNVDGLCNFRLQEVMQNWSEVAELASRLVSSTERDTYDVASFITSTEGAKNRIAIDHGRVFNLTEGREVQILPVFEEYEYNLIMAIVGQNPKEIIVEHTNLSNEMMSTLKHVAGVVYRN
;
A
#
# COMPACT_ATOMS: atom_id res chain seq x y z
N MET A 1 -12.97 9.13 -14.93
CA MET A 1 -11.65 9.76 -15.18
C MET A 1 -10.86 9.95 -13.89
N THR A 2 -11.37 10.64 -12.89
CA THR A 2 -10.67 10.91 -11.60
C THR A 2 -10.18 9.64 -10.89
N ALA A 3 -11.01 8.60 -10.77
CA ALA A 3 -10.62 7.34 -10.12
C ALA A 3 -9.42 6.65 -10.82
N LEU A 4 -9.34 6.69 -12.14
CA LEU A 4 -8.22 6.14 -12.88
C LEU A 4 -6.93 6.94 -12.62
N VAL A 5 -7.02 8.26 -12.58
CA VAL A 5 -5.88 9.14 -12.29
C VAL A 5 -5.38 8.92 -10.85
N GLU A 6 -6.29 8.73 -9.90
CA GLU A 6 -5.93 8.36 -8.52
C GLU A 6 -5.16 7.03 -8.47
N VAL A 7 -5.61 6.01 -9.20
CA VAL A 7 -4.90 4.71 -9.28
C VAL A 7 -3.51 4.90 -9.89
N VAL A 8 -3.41 5.63 -11.00
CA VAL A 8 -2.12 5.86 -11.67
C VAL A 8 -1.14 6.59 -10.74
N ILE A 9 -1.55 7.71 -10.14
CA ILE A 9 -0.64 8.54 -9.32
C ILE A 9 -0.39 7.89 -7.96
N LEU A 10 -1.46 7.62 -7.20
CA LEU A 10 -1.34 7.21 -5.79
C LEU A 10 -1.07 5.71 -5.61
N THR A 11 -1.03 4.93 -6.66
CA THR A 11 -0.62 3.52 -6.59
C THR A 11 0.60 3.28 -7.44
N TYR A 12 0.49 3.36 -8.77
CA TYR A 12 1.62 3.00 -9.65
C TYR A 12 2.80 3.97 -9.54
N MET A 13 2.59 5.28 -9.66
CA MET A 13 3.69 6.24 -9.58
C MET A 13 4.29 6.30 -8.17
N LYS A 14 3.46 6.27 -7.13
CA LYS A 14 3.92 6.27 -5.74
C LYS A 14 4.72 4.99 -5.41
N THR A 15 4.26 3.81 -5.87
CA THR A 15 5.03 2.57 -5.74
C THR A 15 6.38 2.69 -6.43
N ARG A 16 6.40 3.16 -7.68
CA ARG A 16 7.65 3.37 -8.43
C ARG A 16 8.58 4.34 -7.71
N PHE A 17 8.04 5.43 -7.20
CA PHE A 17 8.80 6.40 -6.43
C PHE A 17 9.51 5.76 -5.23
N PHE A 18 8.82 4.96 -4.42
CA PHE A 18 9.45 4.29 -3.29
C PHE A 18 10.46 3.22 -3.70
N LEU A 19 10.20 2.47 -4.77
CA LEU A 19 11.17 1.51 -5.31
C LEU A 19 12.48 2.19 -5.75
N ASP A 20 12.39 3.38 -6.33
CA ASP A 20 13.54 4.12 -6.85
C ASP A 20 14.28 4.93 -5.76
N ASN A 21 13.64 5.29 -4.66
CA ASN A 21 14.18 6.17 -3.62
C ASN A 21 14.49 5.49 -2.27
N LEU A 22 14.05 4.27 -2.06
CA LEU A 22 14.51 3.46 -0.93
C LEU A 22 15.87 2.81 -1.26
N PRO A 23 16.67 2.40 -0.25
CA PRO A 23 17.89 1.63 -0.50
C PRO A 23 17.62 0.44 -1.40
N PRO A 24 18.58 -0.01 -2.23
CA PRO A 24 18.38 -1.12 -3.14
C PRO A 24 18.12 -2.41 -2.34
N PHE A 25 16.87 -2.73 -2.14
CA PHE A 25 16.42 -3.97 -1.54
C PHE A 25 16.26 -5.05 -2.62
N ILE A 26 16.61 -6.27 -2.29
CA ILE A 26 16.06 -7.42 -3.01
C ILE A 26 14.58 -7.48 -2.64
N MET A 27 13.70 -7.58 -3.64
CA MET A 27 12.27 -7.70 -3.39
C MET A 27 11.98 -9.00 -2.65
N THR A 28 11.46 -8.87 -1.46
CA THR A 28 11.04 -9.96 -0.57
C THR A 28 9.69 -9.61 0.02
N HIS A 29 9.02 -10.54 0.67
CA HIS A 29 7.75 -10.26 1.35
C HIS A 29 7.84 -9.13 2.38
N PRO A 30 8.88 -9.07 3.26
CA PRO A 30 9.08 -7.93 4.16
C PRO A 30 9.22 -6.60 3.43
N THR A 31 10.03 -6.55 2.37
CA THR A 31 10.25 -5.34 1.56
C THR A 31 8.97 -4.92 0.86
N CYS A 32 8.23 -5.87 0.28
CA CYS A 32 6.94 -5.60 -0.33
C CYS A 32 5.95 -5.03 0.70
N SER A 33 5.86 -5.62 1.89
CA SER A 33 5.00 -5.13 2.97
C SER A 33 5.33 -3.70 3.36
N LEU A 34 6.61 -3.34 3.47
CA LEU A 34 7.05 -1.97 3.73
C LEU A 34 6.61 -1.00 2.62
N ILE A 35 6.89 -1.34 1.36
CA ILE A 35 6.49 -0.51 0.22
C ILE A 35 4.97 -0.32 0.19
N CYS A 36 4.21 -1.39 0.39
CA CYS A 36 2.75 -1.33 0.44
C CYS A 36 2.25 -0.41 1.56
N SER A 37 2.85 -0.48 2.74
CA SER A 37 2.52 0.39 3.88
C SER A 37 2.80 1.87 3.55
N LEU A 38 3.94 2.16 2.94
CA LEU A 38 4.31 3.52 2.52
C LEU A 38 3.37 4.07 1.43
N VAL A 39 3.00 3.23 0.47
CA VAL A 39 2.07 3.62 -0.61
C VAL A 39 0.70 3.99 -0.06
N HIS A 40 0.24 3.30 0.98
CA HIS A 40 -1.07 3.56 1.59
C HIS A 40 -1.03 4.60 2.71
N PHE A 41 0.15 4.97 3.20
CA PHE A 41 0.31 6.03 4.18
C PHE A 41 -0.18 7.37 3.62
N ASP A 42 -0.97 8.11 4.42
CA ASP A 42 -1.59 9.41 4.09
C ASP A 42 -2.45 9.43 2.81
N ARG A 43 -2.86 8.26 2.31
CA ARG A 43 -3.61 8.16 1.04
C ARG A 43 -4.88 9.02 1.02
N GLY A 44 -5.57 9.15 2.14
CA GLY A 44 -6.78 9.97 2.26
C GLY A 44 -6.51 11.46 2.01
N TYR A 45 -5.45 11.99 2.59
CA TYR A 45 -4.99 13.37 2.39
C TYR A 45 -4.58 13.59 0.93
N GLU A 46 -3.73 12.73 0.40
CA GLU A 46 -3.24 12.80 -0.98
C GLU A 46 -4.37 12.74 -2.02
N ALA A 47 -5.34 11.84 -1.84
CA ALA A 47 -6.48 11.72 -2.73
C ALA A 47 -7.35 12.99 -2.72
N ASN A 48 -7.55 13.61 -1.57
CA ASN A 48 -8.28 14.86 -1.47
C ASN A 48 -7.53 16.00 -2.17
N HIS A 49 -6.21 16.07 -2.01
CA HIS A 49 -5.36 17.06 -2.68
C HIS A 49 -5.39 16.88 -4.19
N LEU A 50 -5.25 15.65 -4.66
CA LEU A 50 -5.33 15.30 -6.08
C LEU A 50 -6.69 15.66 -6.70
N ARG A 51 -7.80 15.36 -6.03
CA ARG A 51 -9.15 15.70 -6.52
C ARG A 51 -9.34 17.20 -6.66
N ARG A 52 -8.82 18.00 -5.73
CA ARG A 52 -8.85 19.48 -5.83
C ARG A 52 -8.02 19.95 -7.02
N ALA A 53 -6.79 19.45 -7.17
CA ALA A 53 -5.92 19.81 -8.28
C ALA A 53 -6.58 19.50 -9.65
N ILE A 54 -7.23 18.33 -9.77
CA ILE A 54 -7.99 17.96 -10.99
C ILE A 54 -9.17 18.91 -11.23
N ALA A 55 -9.92 19.23 -10.19
CA ALA A 55 -11.10 20.10 -10.31
C ALA A 55 -10.75 21.54 -10.74
N GLU A 56 -9.57 22.02 -10.37
CA GLU A 56 -9.07 23.36 -10.70
C GLU A 56 -8.37 23.44 -12.07
N THR A 57 -8.20 22.33 -12.77
CA THR A 57 -7.45 22.25 -14.01
C THR A 57 -8.37 21.79 -15.14
N ALA A 58 -8.63 22.65 -16.15
CA ALA A 58 -9.55 22.35 -17.24
C ALA A 58 -9.00 21.25 -18.16
N ASP A 59 -7.70 21.31 -18.48
CA ASP A 59 -6.97 20.32 -19.28
C ASP A 59 -5.65 20.00 -18.59
N PHE A 60 -5.41 18.72 -18.29
CA PHE A 60 -4.16 18.27 -17.70
C PHE A 60 -3.66 16.95 -18.30
N ASN A 61 -2.36 16.79 -18.32
CA ASN A 61 -1.72 15.47 -18.38
C ASN A 61 -1.15 15.12 -17.02
N VAL A 62 -0.88 13.83 -16.80
CA VAL A 62 -0.41 13.31 -15.50
C VAL A 62 0.91 13.97 -15.10
N ASP A 63 1.85 14.13 -16.02
CA ASP A 63 3.16 14.72 -15.75
C ASP A 63 3.03 16.20 -15.37
N GLY A 64 2.21 16.97 -16.07
CA GLY A 64 1.94 18.37 -15.76
C GLY A 64 1.26 18.51 -14.39
N LEU A 65 0.32 17.62 -14.07
CA LEU A 65 -0.34 17.60 -12.76
C LEU A 65 0.67 17.36 -11.64
N CYS A 66 1.52 16.35 -11.77
CA CYS A 66 2.57 16.03 -10.80
C CYS A 66 3.57 17.18 -10.64
N ASN A 67 4.08 17.73 -11.75
CA ASN A 67 5.14 18.73 -11.72
C ASN A 67 4.67 20.11 -11.23
N PHE A 68 3.40 20.46 -11.39
CA PHE A 68 2.93 21.82 -11.09
C PHE A 68 1.88 21.90 -9.98
N ARG A 69 1.13 20.84 -9.71
CA ARG A 69 0.01 20.86 -8.76
C ARG A 69 0.18 19.93 -7.56
N LEU A 70 1.03 18.92 -7.67
CA LEU A 70 1.25 17.91 -6.64
C LEU A 70 2.66 17.98 -6.02
N GLN A 71 3.36 19.09 -6.15
CA GLN A 71 4.73 19.25 -5.63
C GLN A 71 4.80 19.00 -4.12
N GLU A 72 3.82 19.49 -3.35
CA GLU A 72 3.74 19.27 -1.90
C GLU A 72 3.54 17.77 -1.59
N VAL A 73 2.67 17.08 -2.31
CA VAL A 73 2.46 15.64 -2.15
C VAL A 73 3.75 14.86 -2.46
N MET A 74 4.43 15.20 -3.54
CA MET A 74 5.69 14.53 -3.93
C MET A 74 6.84 14.84 -2.96
N GLN A 75 6.88 16.04 -2.39
CA GLN A 75 7.83 16.37 -1.32
C GLN A 75 7.58 15.52 -0.07
N ASN A 76 6.33 15.35 0.33
CA ASN A 76 5.96 14.46 1.43
C ASN A 76 6.41 13.02 1.18
N TRP A 77 6.30 12.51 -0.06
CA TRP A 77 6.83 11.18 -0.41
C TRP A 77 8.34 11.10 -0.16
N SER A 78 9.09 12.15 -0.53
CA SER A 78 10.54 12.20 -0.32
C SER A 78 10.90 12.17 1.17
N GLU A 79 10.20 12.95 1.99
CA GLU A 79 10.40 12.99 3.44
C GLU A 79 10.07 11.63 4.10
N VAL A 80 8.99 10.99 3.66
CA VAL A 80 8.58 9.66 4.14
C VAL A 80 9.59 8.59 3.71
N ALA A 81 10.11 8.63 2.48
CA ALA A 81 11.15 7.71 2.00
C ALA A 81 12.44 7.85 2.81
N GLU A 82 12.86 9.08 3.10
CA GLU A 82 14.05 9.35 3.92
C GLU A 82 13.87 8.84 5.35
N LEU A 83 12.70 9.08 5.96
CA LEU A 83 12.39 8.58 7.29
C LEU A 83 12.37 7.05 7.33
N ALA A 84 11.72 6.39 6.37
CA ALA A 84 11.68 4.94 6.27
C ALA A 84 13.08 4.34 6.09
N SER A 85 13.92 4.95 5.23
CA SER A 85 15.31 4.54 5.02
C SER A 85 16.13 4.62 6.31
N ARG A 86 15.94 5.70 7.08
CA ARG A 86 16.61 5.86 8.38
C ARG A 86 16.13 4.83 9.39
N LEU A 87 14.85 4.57 9.47
CA LEU A 87 14.28 3.57 10.40
C LEU A 87 14.78 2.16 10.08
N VAL A 88 14.83 1.76 8.82
CA VAL A 88 15.34 0.45 8.39
C VAL A 88 16.84 0.34 8.64
N SER A 89 17.62 1.42 8.43
CA SER A 89 19.08 1.40 8.56
C SER A 89 19.57 1.55 10.00
N SER A 90 18.82 2.24 10.87
CA SER A 90 19.26 2.64 12.22
C SER A 90 18.79 1.69 13.32
N THR A 91 17.88 0.78 13.04
CA THR A 91 17.29 -0.09 14.04
C THR A 91 17.63 -1.56 13.75
N GLU A 92 17.91 -2.32 14.81
CA GLU A 92 17.86 -3.78 14.77
C GLU A 92 16.42 -4.31 14.49
N ARG A 93 15.52 -3.40 14.11
CA ARG A 93 14.13 -3.73 13.80
C ARG A 93 14.04 -4.34 12.41
N ASP A 94 13.34 -5.44 12.35
CA ASP A 94 12.97 -6.08 11.10
C ASP A 94 12.15 -5.11 10.23
N THR A 95 12.28 -5.24 8.92
CA THR A 95 11.50 -4.50 7.92
C THR A 95 9.99 -4.67 8.15
N TYR A 96 9.55 -5.81 8.66
CA TYR A 96 8.16 -6.04 9.07
C TYR A 96 7.72 -5.13 10.22
N ASP A 97 8.59 -4.89 11.20
CA ASP A 97 8.27 -4.01 12.33
C ASP A 97 8.03 -2.58 11.87
N VAL A 98 8.83 -2.10 10.93
CA VAL A 98 8.67 -0.76 10.34
C VAL A 98 7.37 -0.69 9.53
N ALA A 99 7.09 -1.69 8.69
CA ALA A 99 5.85 -1.79 7.92
C ALA A 99 4.62 -1.81 8.83
N SER A 100 4.64 -2.63 9.88
CA SER A 100 3.58 -2.74 10.87
C SER A 100 3.36 -1.44 11.64
N PHE A 101 4.44 -0.75 12.01
CA PHE A 101 4.36 0.56 12.66
C PHE A 101 3.65 1.58 11.76
N ILE A 102 4.04 1.69 10.49
CA ILE A 102 3.43 2.61 9.53
C ILE A 102 1.94 2.28 9.34
N THR A 103 1.60 1.01 9.14
CA THR A 103 0.20 0.58 8.98
C THR A 103 -0.64 0.87 10.22
N SER A 104 -0.07 0.73 11.42
CA SER A 104 -0.78 0.97 12.68
C SER A 104 -1.13 2.45 12.89
N THR A 105 -0.37 3.39 12.33
CA THR A 105 -0.66 4.82 12.42
C THR A 105 -1.94 5.22 11.70
N GLU A 106 -2.31 4.50 10.64
CA GLU A 106 -3.56 4.71 9.88
C GLU A 106 -4.82 4.16 10.58
N GLY A 107 -4.65 3.39 11.65
CA GLY A 107 -5.73 2.79 12.44
C GLY A 107 -6.38 1.58 11.76
N ALA A 108 -6.08 0.41 12.28
CA ALA A 108 -6.65 -0.86 11.80
C ALA A 108 -8.16 -0.93 12.05
N LYS A 109 -8.97 -1.08 10.99
CA LYS A 109 -10.45 -0.99 11.08
C LYS A 109 -11.15 -2.19 10.45
N ASN A 110 -10.64 -2.72 9.36
CA ASN A 110 -11.39 -3.60 8.48
C ASN A 110 -11.15 -5.08 8.77
N ARG A 111 -12.18 -5.87 8.56
CA ARG A 111 -12.11 -7.33 8.49
C ARG A 111 -12.01 -7.72 7.02
N ILE A 112 -10.95 -8.44 6.69
CA ILE A 112 -10.64 -8.83 5.30
C ILE A 112 -10.73 -10.34 5.19
N ALA A 113 -11.39 -10.86 4.16
CA ALA A 113 -11.36 -12.27 3.81
C ALA A 113 -10.55 -12.48 2.54
N ILE A 114 -9.78 -13.57 2.51
CA ILE A 114 -9.13 -14.10 1.33
C ILE A 114 -9.78 -15.44 1.04
N ASP A 115 -10.51 -15.54 -0.08
CA ASP A 115 -11.21 -16.74 -0.48
C ASP A 115 -10.94 -17.03 -1.96
N HIS A 116 -10.43 -18.23 -2.27
CA HIS A 116 -10.04 -18.62 -3.63
C HIS A 116 -9.14 -17.60 -4.35
N GLY A 117 -8.23 -16.96 -3.62
CA GLY A 117 -7.34 -15.93 -4.15
C GLY A 117 -7.98 -14.56 -4.37
N ARG A 118 -9.25 -14.37 -4.02
CA ARG A 118 -9.95 -13.08 -4.07
C ARG A 118 -9.94 -12.42 -2.70
N VAL A 119 -9.95 -11.10 -2.67
CA VAL A 119 -9.94 -10.30 -1.44
C VAL A 119 -11.28 -9.63 -1.25
N PHE A 120 -11.84 -9.74 -0.07
CA PHE A 120 -13.11 -9.12 0.30
C PHE A 120 -12.94 -8.25 1.55
N ASN A 121 -13.37 -7.00 1.48
CA ASN A 121 -13.53 -6.17 2.66
C ASN A 121 -14.91 -6.46 3.26
N LEU A 122 -14.95 -7.29 4.31
CA LEU A 122 -16.18 -7.70 4.96
C LEU A 122 -16.84 -6.57 5.74
N THR A 123 -16.08 -5.57 6.18
CA THR A 123 -16.60 -4.41 6.90
C THR A 123 -17.38 -3.49 5.95
N GLU A 124 -16.89 -3.33 4.72
CA GLU A 124 -17.52 -2.50 3.70
C GLU A 124 -18.45 -3.30 2.76
N GLY A 125 -18.45 -4.63 2.85
CA GLY A 125 -19.30 -5.51 2.05
C GLY A 125 -18.95 -5.51 0.56
N ARG A 126 -17.67 -5.34 0.20
CA ARG A 126 -17.24 -5.27 -1.21
C ARG A 126 -16.02 -6.13 -1.49
N GLU A 127 -15.89 -6.56 -2.73
CA GLU A 127 -14.66 -7.15 -3.25
C GLU A 127 -13.61 -6.06 -3.45
N VAL A 128 -12.36 -6.38 -3.12
CA VAL A 128 -11.19 -5.51 -3.31
C VAL A 128 -10.51 -5.90 -4.61
N GLN A 129 -10.34 -4.93 -5.49
CA GLN A 129 -9.62 -5.15 -6.74
C GLN A 129 -8.12 -5.34 -6.46
N ILE A 130 -7.56 -6.45 -6.95
CA ILE A 130 -6.10 -6.70 -6.92
C ILE A 130 -5.52 -6.06 -8.19
N LEU A 131 -4.73 -5.01 -8.01
CA LEU A 131 -4.08 -4.29 -9.12
C LEU A 131 -2.73 -4.96 -9.45
N PRO A 132 -2.38 -5.15 -10.73
CA PRO A 132 -1.10 -5.74 -11.15
C PRO A 132 0.03 -4.70 -11.09
N VAL A 133 0.45 -4.33 -9.87
CA VAL A 133 1.50 -3.33 -9.60
C VAL A 133 2.89 -3.97 -9.65
N PHE A 134 2.99 -5.21 -9.14
CA PHE A 134 4.19 -6.05 -9.14
C PHE A 134 4.05 -7.21 -10.13
N GLU A 135 5.16 -7.80 -10.53
CA GLU A 135 5.16 -8.99 -11.38
C GLU A 135 4.57 -10.21 -10.67
N GLU A 136 4.88 -10.36 -9.38
CA GLU A 136 4.41 -11.49 -8.57
C GLU A 136 3.03 -11.24 -7.98
N TYR A 137 2.15 -12.23 -8.12
CA TYR A 137 0.78 -12.15 -7.64
C TYR A 137 0.67 -11.96 -6.12
N GLU A 138 1.51 -12.64 -5.33
CA GLU A 138 1.49 -12.51 -3.86
C GLU A 138 1.79 -11.08 -3.41
N TYR A 139 2.67 -10.35 -4.10
CA TYR A 139 2.95 -8.94 -3.78
C TYR A 139 1.77 -8.03 -4.09
N ASN A 140 1.05 -8.30 -5.18
CA ASN A 140 -0.19 -7.58 -5.49
C ASN A 140 -1.30 -7.88 -4.46
N LEU A 141 -1.33 -9.09 -3.94
CA LEU A 141 -2.24 -9.50 -2.87
C LEU A 141 -1.92 -8.76 -1.56
N ILE A 142 -0.65 -8.66 -1.18
CA ILE A 142 -0.19 -7.87 -0.02
C ILE A 142 -0.62 -6.40 -0.20
N MET A 143 -0.41 -5.82 -1.38
CA MET A 143 -0.81 -4.44 -1.68
C MET A 143 -2.31 -4.24 -1.48
N ALA A 144 -3.13 -5.15 -2.00
CA ALA A 144 -4.59 -5.09 -1.87
C ALA A 144 -5.04 -5.18 -0.40
N ILE A 145 -4.41 -6.06 0.39
CA ILE A 145 -4.76 -6.29 1.80
C ILE A 145 -4.31 -5.11 2.68
N VAL A 146 -3.05 -4.70 2.58
CA VAL A 146 -2.49 -3.58 3.36
C VAL A 146 -3.29 -2.31 3.12
N GLY A 147 -3.70 -2.07 1.88
CA GLY A 147 -4.50 -0.91 1.49
C GLY A 147 -5.89 -0.84 2.11
N GLN A 148 -6.35 -1.92 2.75
CA GLN A 148 -7.63 -1.93 3.46
C GLN A 148 -7.49 -1.64 4.96
N ASN A 149 -6.29 -1.35 5.49
CA ASN A 149 -6.03 -1.17 6.92
C ASN A 149 -6.65 -2.30 7.76
N PRO A 150 -6.24 -3.55 7.56
CA PRO A 150 -6.88 -4.70 8.18
C PRO A 150 -6.63 -4.75 9.69
N LYS A 151 -7.67 -5.02 10.44
CA LYS A 151 -7.59 -5.41 11.86
C LYS A 151 -7.57 -6.94 12.00
N GLU A 152 -8.24 -7.63 11.10
CA GLU A 152 -8.36 -9.08 11.07
C GLU A 152 -8.35 -9.58 9.62
N ILE A 153 -7.61 -10.65 9.36
CA ILE A 153 -7.55 -11.32 8.06
C ILE A 153 -8.07 -12.75 8.23
N ILE A 154 -9.09 -13.12 7.48
CA ILE A 154 -9.68 -14.45 7.46
C ILE A 154 -9.21 -15.14 6.17
N VAL A 155 -8.57 -16.29 6.28
CA VAL A 155 -8.11 -17.08 5.12
C VAL A 155 -9.00 -18.30 4.98
N GLU A 156 -9.70 -18.38 3.84
CA GLU A 156 -10.65 -19.45 3.47
C GLU A 156 -10.27 -20.02 2.11
N HIS A 157 -10.36 -21.34 1.93
CA HIS A 157 -10.20 -22.06 0.65
C HIS A 157 -9.04 -21.55 -0.25
N THR A 158 -7.95 -21.10 0.36
CA THR A 158 -6.83 -20.49 -0.35
C THR A 158 -5.51 -21.09 0.16
N ASN A 159 -4.71 -21.61 -0.76
CA ASN A 159 -3.35 -22.05 -0.47
C ASN A 159 -2.40 -20.86 -0.66
N LEU A 160 -1.90 -20.34 0.43
CA LEU A 160 -0.87 -19.30 0.45
C LEU A 160 0.49 -19.92 0.80
N SER A 161 1.57 -19.34 0.29
CA SER A 161 2.92 -19.74 0.69
C SER A 161 3.15 -19.48 2.19
N ASN A 162 4.12 -20.19 2.79
CA ASN A 162 4.49 -19.97 4.18
C ASN A 162 4.99 -18.54 4.42
N GLU A 163 5.67 -17.98 3.43
CA GLU A 163 6.17 -16.60 3.46
C GLU A 163 5.02 -15.60 3.44
N MET A 164 4.04 -15.80 2.55
CA MET A 164 2.83 -14.98 2.52
C MET A 164 2.07 -15.06 3.84
N MET A 165 1.92 -16.25 4.41
CA MET A 165 1.27 -16.43 5.71
C MET A 165 2.01 -15.73 6.84
N SER A 166 3.34 -15.78 6.84
CA SER A 166 4.17 -15.01 7.79
C SER A 166 3.92 -13.52 7.65
N THR A 167 3.91 -13.02 6.41
CA THR A 167 3.63 -11.61 6.12
C THR A 167 2.28 -11.16 6.65
N LEU A 168 1.22 -11.92 6.38
CA LEU A 168 -0.13 -11.57 6.85
C LEU A 168 -0.22 -11.47 8.38
N LYS A 169 0.50 -12.33 9.10
CA LYS A 169 0.56 -12.29 10.58
C LYS A 169 1.25 -11.03 11.12
N HIS A 170 2.15 -10.43 10.36
CA HIS A 170 2.74 -9.14 10.73
C HIS A 170 1.83 -7.95 10.40
N VAL A 171 0.95 -8.12 9.40
CA VAL A 171 0.01 -7.07 9.00
C VAL A 171 -1.18 -6.97 9.95
N ALA A 172 -1.77 -8.11 10.33
CA ALA A 172 -2.96 -8.16 11.20
C ALA A 172 -3.14 -9.52 11.88
N GLY A 173 -4.15 -9.63 12.76
CA GLY A 173 -4.58 -10.91 13.30
C GLY A 173 -5.11 -11.83 12.18
N VAL A 174 -4.58 -13.07 12.09
CA VAL A 174 -4.98 -14.05 11.06
C VAL A 174 -5.80 -15.17 11.65
N VAL A 175 -6.96 -15.43 11.04
CA VAL A 175 -7.88 -16.53 11.38
C VAL A 175 -8.04 -17.45 10.17
N TYR A 176 -7.89 -18.75 10.39
CA TYR A 176 -8.14 -19.76 9.35
C TYR A 176 -9.55 -20.31 9.48
N ARG A 177 -10.24 -20.44 8.39
CA ARG A 177 -11.51 -21.16 8.28
C ARG A 177 -11.40 -22.22 7.20
N ASN A 178 -11.67 -23.45 7.59
CA ASN A 178 -11.75 -24.60 6.69
C ASN A 178 -13.15 -24.68 6.10
#